data_913587bc7dbf7dbeda82c20f288764a0
#
_entry.id   913587bc7dbf7dbeda82c20f288764a0
#
_cell.length_a   1.000
_cell.length_b   1.000
_cell.length_c   1.000
_cell.angle_alpha   90.00
_cell.angle_beta   90.00
_cell.angle_gamma   90.00
#
_symmetry.space_group_name_H-M   'P 1'
#
loop_
_entity.id
_entity.type
_entity.pdbx_description
1 polymer ?
#
loop_
_entity_poly.entity_id
_entity_poly.type
_entity_poly.pdbx_seq_one_letter_code
_entity_poly.pdbx_strand_id
1 'polypeptide(L)'
;MTLAMNRLTTTLVVVAVIILVERWMIEILAGDCRETLKTLADQSINTCITSPPYWGLRDYGEGEQLGMEDTPEEFVNNLVEVFREVKRVLRSDGTVWLNLGDSYCGTGNKGNHTDPKHKEGRSGQKIALNNKVEGLKSKDLVGIPWRVAFALQQDGWYLRQDIIWHKPNPMPESVKDRCTKAHEYIFLLSKSPKYYFDNEAIKEDAKTEPALRNKMGEGYQADYTKGKRFSDGERVWGSKKRNKRSVWTVTTKPFKGAHFATFPMDLIEPCVLAGCPEKVCVACGKSYERVMQRPKQLDVERNKRSGLDDRKIG
;
A
#
# COMPACT_ATOMS: atom_id res chain seq x y z
N MET A 1 7.43 18.62 36.13
CA MET A 1 8.05 19.47 35.10
C MET A 1 7.21 19.39 33.84
N THR A 2 6.30 20.35 33.70
CA THR A 2 5.26 20.38 32.64
C THR A 2 5.92 21.02 31.42
N LEU A 3 6.23 20.23 30.41
CA LEU A 3 6.68 20.74 29.13
C LEU A 3 5.47 21.37 28.41
N ALA A 4 5.48 22.68 28.29
CA ALA A 4 4.56 23.43 27.47
C ALA A 4 4.74 22.97 26.02
N MET A 5 3.73 22.27 25.47
CA MET A 5 3.63 22.04 24.04
C MET A 5 3.31 23.37 23.36
N ASN A 6 4.34 24.07 22.92
CA ASN A 6 4.19 25.15 21.95
C ASN A 6 3.49 24.61 20.71
N ARG A 7 2.58 25.37 20.16
CA ARG A 7 1.87 25.10 18.90
C ARG A 7 2.89 24.78 17.82
N LEU A 8 3.08 23.48 17.58
CA LEU A 8 3.81 23.03 16.41
C LEU A 8 2.89 23.27 15.21
N THR A 9 3.29 24.18 14.36
CA THR A 9 2.75 24.35 13.00
C THR A 9 2.61 23.00 12.36
N THR A 10 1.43 22.70 11.81
CA THR A 10 1.06 21.37 11.30
C THR A 10 1.70 21.16 9.92
N THR A 11 3.00 21.11 9.89
CA THR A 11 3.75 20.71 8.70
C THR A 11 3.59 19.20 8.53
N LEU A 12 3.50 18.73 7.29
CA LEU A 12 3.35 17.32 6.94
C LEU A 12 4.38 16.48 7.69
N VAL A 13 3.94 15.75 8.70
CA VAL A 13 4.83 14.87 9.49
C VAL A 13 5.06 13.61 8.69
N VAL A 14 6.25 13.47 8.12
CA VAL A 14 6.72 12.18 7.60
C VAL A 14 7.22 11.39 8.79
N VAL A 15 6.48 10.40 9.23
CA VAL A 15 6.98 9.42 10.20
C VAL A 15 7.79 8.41 9.42
N ALA A 16 9.10 8.58 9.41
CA ALA A 16 10.01 7.55 8.93
C ALA A 16 10.33 6.60 10.09
N VAL A 17 9.85 5.38 10.02
CA VAL A 17 10.30 4.33 10.94
C VAL A 17 11.64 3.81 10.42
N ILE A 18 12.73 4.33 10.98
CA ILE A 18 14.08 3.83 10.69
C ILE A 18 14.37 2.71 11.70
N ILE A 19 14.34 1.48 11.24
CA ILE A 19 14.77 0.33 12.02
C ILE A 19 16.29 0.22 11.87
N LEU A 20 17.05 0.79 12.80
CA LEU A 20 18.48 0.56 12.93
C LEU A 20 18.72 -0.80 13.62
N VAL A 21 19.61 -1.59 13.06
CA VAL A 21 19.84 -3.02 13.36
C VAL A 21 20.23 -3.30 14.82
N GLU A 22 20.66 -2.32 15.61
CA GLU A 22 21.12 -2.51 17.00
C GLU A 22 20.19 -1.95 18.07
N ARG A 23 19.21 -1.12 17.72
CA ARG A 23 18.21 -0.57 18.66
C ARG A 23 16.93 -0.23 17.91
N TRP A 24 15.79 -0.62 18.45
CA TRP A 24 14.47 -0.14 18.04
C TRP A 24 14.38 1.36 18.34
N MET A 25 14.74 2.18 17.36
CA MET A 25 14.61 3.63 17.47
C MET A 25 13.55 4.11 16.48
N ILE A 26 12.63 4.92 16.98
CA ILE A 26 11.68 5.68 16.18
C ILE A 26 12.23 7.09 16.13
N GLU A 27 12.53 7.57 14.94
CA GLU A 27 12.88 8.95 14.68
C GLU A 27 11.72 9.66 14.03
N ILE A 28 11.34 10.83 14.55
CA ILE A 28 10.27 11.67 14.00
C ILE A 28 10.93 12.91 13.41
N LEU A 29 10.89 13.02 12.07
CA LEU A 29 11.33 14.20 11.35
C LEU A 29 10.13 15.12 11.15
N ALA A 30 10.07 16.20 11.93
CA ALA A 30 9.05 17.22 11.82
C ALA A 30 9.46 18.25 10.76
N GLY A 31 8.55 18.52 9.81
CA GLY A 31 8.80 19.51 8.76
C GLY A 31 8.14 19.13 7.44
N ASP A 32 8.37 19.97 6.43
CA ASP A 32 7.96 19.69 5.06
C ASP A 32 8.73 18.46 4.53
N CYS A 33 8.03 17.49 3.97
CA CYS A 33 8.65 16.28 3.42
C CYS A 33 9.64 16.58 2.28
N ARG A 34 9.42 17.67 1.53
CA ARG A 34 10.32 18.13 0.46
C ARG A 34 11.70 18.52 0.99
N GLU A 35 11.77 18.97 2.26
CA GLU A 35 13.02 19.35 2.93
C GLU A 35 13.54 18.22 3.84
N THR A 36 12.65 17.58 4.60
CA THR A 36 13.08 16.52 5.55
C THR A 36 13.64 15.29 4.84
N LEU A 37 13.10 14.93 3.67
CA LEU A 37 13.65 13.82 2.87
C LEU A 37 15.11 14.07 2.45
N LYS A 38 15.49 15.33 2.18
CA LYS A 38 16.86 15.69 1.79
C LYS A 38 17.90 15.42 2.89
N THR A 39 17.46 15.36 4.15
CA THR A 39 18.35 15.06 5.28
C THR A 39 18.69 13.57 5.40
N LEU A 40 17.90 12.71 4.75
CA LEU A 40 18.12 11.26 4.76
C LEU A 40 19.18 10.86 3.73
N ALA A 41 20.03 9.91 4.11
CA ALA A 41 21.05 9.37 3.22
C ALA A 41 20.42 8.57 2.06
N ASP A 42 21.12 8.54 0.93
CA ASP A 42 20.75 7.70 -0.21
C ASP A 42 20.68 6.24 0.20
N GLN A 43 19.68 5.53 -0.32
CA GLN A 43 19.51 4.08 -0.11
C GLN A 43 19.52 3.65 1.36
N SER A 44 19.02 4.49 2.27
CA SER A 44 18.94 4.21 3.71
C SER A 44 17.61 3.58 4.15
N ILE A 45 16.56 3.66 3.33
CA ILE A 45 15.19 3.26 3.68
C ILE A 45 14.78 2.00 2.91
N ASN A 46 14.19 1.02 3.59
CA ASN A 46 13.72 -0.23 2.99
C ASN A 46 12.33 -0.09 2.36
N THR A 47 11.41 0.60 3.03
CA THR A 47 10.04 0.77 2.53
C THR A 47 9.47 2.12 2.94
N CYS A 48 8.62 2.67 2.10
CA CYS A 48 7.84 3.86 2.39
C CYS A 48 6.35 3.49 2.38
N ILE A 49 5.64 3.81 3.46
CA ILE A 49 4.19 3.59 3.57
C ILE A 49 3.58 4.96 3.87
N THR A 50 2.77 5.46 2.96
CA THR A 50 2.28 6.83 3.07
C THR A 50 0.89 7.02 2.49
N SER A 51 0.20 8.03 3.03
CA SER A 51 -1.02 8.61 2.50
C SER A 51 -0.81 10.13 2.44
N PRO A 52 -0.32 10.67 1.33
CA PRO A 52 -0.15 12.11 1.20
C PRO A 52 -1.50 12.83 1.30
N PRO A 53 -1.53 14.15 1.50
CA PRO A 53 -2.77 14.92 1.41
C PRO A 53 -3.48 14.64 0.09
N TYR A 54 -4.81 14.44 0.15
CA TYR A 54 -5.61 14.21 -1.05
C TYR A 54 -5.95 15.54 -1.70
N TRP A 55 -5.90 15.60 -3.02
CA TRP A 55 -6.17 16.80 -3.78
C TRP A 55 -7.58 17.36 -3.52
N GLY A 56 -7.64 18.65 -3.18
CA GLY A 56 -8.88 19.39 -2.97
C GLY A 56 -9.74 18.89 -1.81
N LEU A 57 -9.21 18.07 -0.90
CA LEU A 57 -10.02 17.47 0.16
C LEU A 57 -9.90 18.19 1.50
N ARG A 58 -8.71 18.67 1.87
CA ARG A 58 -8.47 19.26 3.18
C ARG A 58 -7.47 20.41 3.13
N ASP A 59 -7.86 21.51 3.75
CA ASP A 59 -6.98 22.62 4.08
C ASP A 59 -6.52 22.45 5.53
N TYR A 60 -5.22 22.26 5.73
CA TYR A 60 -4.59 22.17 7.05
C TYR A 60 -4.16 23.55 7.58
N GLY A 61 -4.34 24.61 6.79
CA GLY A 61 -4.04 25.99 7.18
C GLY A 61 -2.60 26.42 6.94
N GLU A 62 -1.83 25.63 6.19
CA GLU A 62 -0.44 25.92 5.82
C GLU A 62 -0.37 26.47 4.38
N GLY A 63 0.41 27.55 4.18
CA GLY A 63 0.36 28.33 2.93
C GLY A 63 0.80 27.59 1.65
N GLU A 64 1.67 26.58 1.77
CA GLU A 64 2.22 25.82 0.63
C GLU A 64 2.00 24.31 0.79
N GLN A 65 0.91 23.93 1.43
CA GLN A 65 0.62 22.51 1.62
C GLN A 65 0.29 21.80 0.31
N LEU A 66 0.72 20.55 0.21
CA LEU A 66 0.29 19.64 -0.86
C LEU A 66 -1.21 19.34 -0.73
N GLY A 67 -1.88 19.17 -1.87
CA GLY A 67 -3.30 18.85 -1.95
C GLY A 67 -4.21 20.09 -2.11
N MET A 68 -3.64 21.29 -2.22
CA MET A 68 -4.36 22.54 -2.43
C MET A 68 -4.02 23.20 -3.76
N GLU A 69 -3.35 22.51 -4.64
CA GLU A 69 -3.00 22.96 -5.98
C GLU A 69 -4.27 23.30 -6.79
N ASP A 70 -4.16 24.26 -7.68
CA ASP A 70 -5.29 24.71 -8.50
C ASP A 70 -5.75 23.63 -9.48
N THR A 71 -4.83 22.79 -9.95
CA THR A 71 -5.10 21.72 -10.92
C THR A 71 -4.64 20.35 -10.43
N PRO A 72 -5.31 19.26 -10.86
CA PRO A 72 -4.85 17.90 -10.58
C PRO A 72 -3.47 17.61 -11.15
N GLU A 73 -3.14 18.24 -12.27
CA GLU A 73 -1.86 18.10 -12.97
C GLU A 73 -0.72 18.66 -12.12
N GLU A 74 -0.89 19.83 -11.52
CA GLU A 74 0.08 20.42 -10.59
C GLU A 74 0.27 19.54 -9.35
N PHE A 75 -0.82 19.07 -8.76
CA PHE A 75 -0.78 18.14 -7.64
C PHE A 75 0.01 16.87 -7.98
N VAL A 76 -0.28 16.26 -9.13
CA VAL A 76 0.42 15.06 -9.59
C VAL A 76 1.91 15.32 -9.78
N ASN A 77 2.28 16.46 -10.40
CA ASN A 77 3.68 16.84 -10.61
C ASN A 77 4.41 17.07 -9.29
N ASN A 78 3.80 17.78 -8.34
CA ASN A 78 4.36 18.00 -7.01
C ASN A 78 4.59 16.67 -6.27
N LEU A 79 3.65 15.73 -6.37
CA LEU A 79 3.84 14.40 -5.80
C LEU A 79 4.97 13.64 -6.49
N VAL A 80 5.09 13.70 -7.81
CA VAL A 80 6.20 13.05 -8.53
C VAL A 80 7.54 13.58 -8.03
N GLU A 81 7.68 14.88 -7.78
CA GLU A 81 8.91 15.46 -7.23
C GLU A 81 9.22 14.92 -5.83
N VAL A 82 8.22 14.86 -4.94
CA VAL A 82 8.39 14.23 -3.62
C VAL A 82 8.82 12.76 -3.76
N PHE A 83 8.20 12.02 -4.67
CA PHE A 83 8.53 10.61 -4.86
C PHE A 83 9.87 10.38 -5.55
N ARG A 84 10.47 11.36 -6.23
CA ARG A 84 11.86 11.30 -6.66
C ARG A 84 12.83 11.30 -5.48
N GLU A 85 12.57 12.12 -4.45
CA GLU A 85 13.35 12.07 -3.21
C GLU A 85 13.10 10.77 -2.44
N VAL A 86 11.86 10.28 -2.37
CA VAL A 86 11.58 8.94 -1.82
C VAL A 86 12.38 7.87 -2.58
N LYS A 87 12.46 7.95 -3.91
CA LYS A 87 13.24 7.02 -4.74
C LYS A 87 14.73 7.09 -4.44
N ARG A 88 15.28 8.29 -4.18
CA ARG A 88 16.67 8.47 -3.79
C ARG A 88 16.98 7.76 -2.47
N VAL A 89 16.18 8.02 -1.44
CA VAL A 89 16.41 7.46 -0.10
C VAL A 89 16.07 5.97 0.02
N LEU A 90 15.20 5.45 -0.84
CA LEU A 90 14.90 4.02 -0.88
C LEU A 90 16.10 3.21 -1.39
N ARG A 91 16.30 2.05 -0.79
CA ARG A 91 17.24 1.03 -1.26
C ARG A 91 16.85 0.55 -2.66
N SER A 92 17.79 -0.07 -3.35
CA SER A 92 17.55 -0.62 -4.70
C SER A 92 16.44 -1.68 -4.74
N ASP A 93 16.25 -2.41 -3.65
CA ASP A 93 15.21 -3.41 -3.43
C ASP A 93 13.98 -2.88 -2.65
N GLY A 94 13.90 -1.57 -2.45
CA GLY A 94 12.85 -0.92 -1.64
C GLY A 94 11.51 -0.80 -2.34
N THR A 95 10.45 -0.66 -1.53
CA THR A 95 9.05 -0.57 -1.97
C THR A 95 8.34 0.67 -1.43
N VAL A 96 7.31 1.10 -2.16
CA VAL A 96 6.37 2.14 -1.71
C VAL A 96 4.97 1.55 -1.67
N TRP A 97 4.25 1.86 -0.59
CA TRP A 97 2.84 1.56 -0.41
C TRP A 97 2.10 2.88 -0.29
N LEU A 98 1.46 3.29 -1.38
CA LEU A 98 0.85 4.60 -1.53
C LEU A 98 -0.67 4.50 -1.44
N ASN A 99 -1.25 4.98 -0.34
CA ASN A 99 -2.70 5.08 -0.19
C ASN A 99 -3.21 6.42 -0.72
N LEU A 100 -4.20 6.38 -1.59
CA LEU A 100 -4.85 7.55 -2.17
C LEU A 100 -6.36 7.39 -2.27
N GLY A 101 -7.07 8.46 -1.93
CA GLY A 101 -8.49 8.63 -2.21
C GLY A 101 -8.71 9.54 -3.42
N ASP A 102 -9.92 9.50 -3.95
CA ASP A 102 -10.31 10.23 -5.15
C ASP A 102 -11.42 11.25 -4.85
N SER A 103 -11.55 12.26 -5.68
CA SER A 103 -12.53 13.33 -5.58
C SER A 103 -13.35 13.46 -6.87
N TYR A 104 -14.40 14.28 -6.82
CA TYR A 104 -15.29 14.57 -7.94
C TYR A 104 -15.17 16.02 -8.38
N CYS A 105 -15.20 16.26 -9.69
CA CYS A 105 -15.17 17.59 -10.28
C CYS A 105 -16.46 18.36 -9.98
N GLY A 106 -16.34 19.62 -9.55
CA GLY A 106 -17.47 20.55 -9.40
C GLY A 106 -18.50 20.20 -8.33
N THR A 107 -18.19 19.28 -7.41
CA THR A 107 -19.07 18.92 -6.29
C THR A 107 -18.80 19.72 -5.02
N GLY A 108 -17.89 20.67 -5.08
CA GLY A 108 -17.63 21.59 -3.98
C GLY A 108 -18.89 22.38 -3.67
N ASN A 109 -19.66 21.91 -2.72
CA ASN A 109 -20.69 22.72 -2.10
C ASN A 109 -19.98 23.92 -1.48
N LYS A 110 -20.16 25.10 -2.06
CA LYS A 110 -20.03 26.36 -1.32
C LYS A 110 -21.14 26.43 -0.25
N GLY A 111 -21.48 25.28 0.32
CA GLY A 111 -22.38 25.24 1.44
C GLY A 111 -21.66 25.84 2.62
N ASN A 112 -22.13 26.98 3.04
CA ASN A 112 -22.08 27.43 4.41
C ASN A 112 -22.72 26.30 5.27
N HIS A 113 -22.06 25.16 5.40
CA HIS A 113 -22.41 24.18 6.39
C HIS A 113 -21.88 24.66 7.75
N THR A 114 -22.48 25.75 8.22
CA THR A 114 -22.57 25.93 9.65
C THR A 114 -23.49 24.84 10.16
N ASP A 115 -22.94 23.72 10.54
CA ASP A 115 -23.63 22.79 11.42
C ASP A 115 -24.09 23.63 12.64
N PRO A 116 -25.41 23.76 12.90
CA PRO A 116 -25.90 24.55 14.02
C PRO A 116 -25.31 24.13 15.37
N LYS A 117 -24.78 22.89 15.47
CA LYS A 117 -24.09 22.35 16.64
C LYS A 117 -22.60 22.66 16.70
N HIS A 118 -22.00 23.07 15.60
CA HIS A 118 -20.58 23.40 15.49
C HIS A 118 -20.42 24.70 14.69
N LYS A 119 -20.76 25.82 15.28
CA LYS A 119 -20.69 27.17 14.65
C LYS A 119 -19.29 27.54 14.12
N GLU A 120 -18.25 26.88 14.58
CA GLU A 120 -16.85 27.09 14.18
C GLU A 120 -16.32 25.99 13.25
N GLY A 121 -17.20 25.13 12.74
CA GLY A 121 -16.79 23.90 12.04
C GLY A 121 -16.12 22.91 13.02
N ARG A 122 -15.92 21.67 12.63
CA ARG A 122 -14.95 20.80 13.32
C ARG A 122 -13.58 21.43 13.08
N SER A 123 -13.00 21.99 14.13
CA SER A 123 -11.82 22.84 14.10
C SER A 123 -10.79 22.41 13.03
N GLY A 124 -10.53 23.27 12.04
CA GLY A 124 -9.50 23.10 11.02
C GLY A 124 -9.94 22.45 9.71
N GLN A 125 -11.21 22.06 9.52
CA GLN A 125 -11.68 21.59 8.22
C GLN A 125 -12.32 22.74 7.44
N LYS A 126 -11.52 23.55 6.79
CA LYS A 126 -12.01 24.33 5.65
C LYS A 126 -12.31 23.35 4.54
N ILE A 127 -13.57 23.32 4.10
CA ILE A 127 -14.05 22.42 3.06
C ILE A 127 -13.49 22.87 1.72
N ALA A 128 -13.06 21.89 0.97
CA ALA A 128 -12.40 21.93 -0.30
C ALA A 128 -12.96 22.93 -1.32
N LEU A 129 -12.05 23.42 -2.09
CA LEU A 129 -12.21 24.27 -3.26
C LEU A 129 -13.27 23.72 -4.22
N ASN A 130 -13.91 24.65 -4.91
CA ASN A 130 -14.80 24.36 -6.03
C ASN A 130 -13.94 23.86 -7.21
N ASN A 131 -13.59 22.58 -7.19
CA ASN A 131 -12.64 21.99 -8.11
C ASN A 131 -13.23 21.88 -9.52
N LYS A 132 -13.19 22.99 -10.26
CA LYS A 132 -13.35 22.93 -11.70
C LYS A 132 -12.03 22.47 -12.29
N VAL A 133 -12.07 21.36 -12.99
CA VAL A 133 -10.93 20.80 -13.69
C VAL A 133 -11.16 21.00 -15.18
N GLU A 134 -10.19 21.60 -15.86
CA GLU A 134 -10.26 21.76 -17.31
C GLU A 134 -10.38 20.38 -17.98
N GLY A 135 -11.26 20.26 -18.96
CA GLY A 135 -11.52 18.99 -19.65
C GLY A 135 -12.42 18.00 -18.91
N LEU A 136 -12.80 18.25 -17.66
CA LEU A 136 -13.78 17.45 -16.93
C LEU A 136 -15.10 18.16 -16.74
N LYS A 137 -16.19 17.40 -16.77
CA LYS A 137 -17.54 17.89 -16.51
C LYS A 137 -17.85 17.85 -15.03
N SER A 138 -18.78 18.69 -14.57
CA SER A 138 -19.31 18.58 -13.22
C SER A 138 -19.77 17.15 -12.92
N LYS A 139 -19.41 16.61 -11.76
CA LYS A 139 -19.63 15.24 -11.27
C LYS A 139 -18.74 14.17 -11.87
N ASP A 140 -17.85 14.48 -12.80
CA ASP A 140 -16.85 13.49 -13.25
C ASP A 140 -15.94 13.11 -12.07
N LEU A 141 -15.60 11.84 -11.97
CA LEU A 141 -14.55 11.36 -11.07
C LEU A 141 -13.21 11.86 -11.60
N VAL A 142 -12.41 12.53 -10.76
CA VAL A 142 -11.15 13.14 -11.21
C VAL A 142 -10.10 12.09 -11.55
N GLY A 143 -10.09 10.97 -10.85
CA GLY A 143 -9.16 9.87 -11.10
C GLY A 143 -7.78 10.10 -10.49
N ILE A 144 -7.67 10.91 -9.45
CA ILE A 144 -6.39 11.27 -8.79
C ILE A 144 -5.50 10.04 -8.49
N PRO A 145 -6.00 8.95 -7.87
CA PRO A 145 -5.15 7.81 -7.55
C PRO A 145 -4.43 7.23 -8.77
N TRP A 146 -5.17 7.07 -9.87
CA TRP A 146 -4.62 6.49 -11.09
C TRP A 146 -3.74 7.48 -11.88
N ARG A 147 -4.06 8.78 -11.84
CA ARG A 147 -3.19 9.81 -12.43
C ARG A 147 -1.83 9.81 -11.77
N VAL A 148 -1.79 9.77 -10.43
CA VAL A 148 -0.54 9.69 -9.66
C VAL A 148 0.20 8.37 -9.96
N ALA A 149 -0.50 7.23 -9.94
CA ALA A 149 0.12 5.93 -10.21
C ALA A 149 0.78 5.87 -11.60
N PHE A 150 0.11 6.38 -12.64
CA PHE A 150 0.66 6.41 -13.99
C PHE A 150 1.79 7.43 -14.14
N ALA A 151 1.69 8.59 -13.50
CA ALA A 151 2.77 9.58 -13.52
C ALA A 151 4.04 9.02 -12.85
N LEU A 152 3.91 8.35 -11.71
CA LEU A 152 5.04 7.68 -11.06
C LEU A 152 5.60 6.54 -11.94
N GLN A 153 4.74 5.78 -12.62
CA GLN A 153 5.18 4.75 -13.57
C GLN A 153 5.99 5.37 -14.71
N GLN A 154 5.55 6.49 -15.27
CA GLN A 154 6.27 7.24 -16.30
C GLN A 154 7.60 7.81 -15.77
N ASP A 155 7.66 8.21 -14.49
CA ASP A 155 8.89 8.67 -13.83
C ASP A 155 9.85 7.49 -13.46
N GLY A 156 9.54 6.28 -13.94
CA GLY A 156 10.42 5.11 -13.85
C GLY A 156 10.25 4.27 -12.58
N TRP A 157 9.13 4.39 -11.89
CA TRP A 157 8.72 3.42 -10.88
C TRP A 157 8.11 2.17 -11.53
N TYR A 158 8.27 1.04 -10.90
CA TYR A 158 7.52 -0.18 -11.26
C TYR A 158 6.20 -0.19 -10.51
N LEU A 159 5.10 0.10 -11.19
CA LEU A 159 3.75 -0.08 -10.64
C LEU A 159 3.43 -1.58 -10.61
N ARG A 160 3.47 -2.16 -9.41
CA ARG A 160 3.41 -3.62 -9.23
C ARG A 160 2.00 -4.14 -9.02
N GLN A 161 1.20 -3.39 -8.25
CA GLN A 161 -0.15 -3.81 -7.91
C GLN A 161 -0.99 -2.63 -7.44
N ASP A 162 -2.27 -2.68 -7.75
CA ASP A 162 -3.34 -1.96 -7.08
C ASP A 162 -3.97 -2.86 -6.01
N ILE A 163 -4.19 -2.31 -4.84
CA ILE A 163 -4.83 -2.96 -3.71
C ILE A 163 -6.02 -2.12 -3.32
N ILE A 164 -7.16 -2.77 -3.13
CA ILE A 164 -8.39 -2.12 -2.70
C ILE A 164 -8.50 -2.19 -1.18
N TRP A 165 -8.45 -1.04 -0.52
CA TRP A 165 -8.88 -0.95 0.86
C TRP A 165 -10.41 -0.81 0.90
N HIS A 166 -11.11 -1.92 1.10
CA HIS A 166 -12.55 -1.94 1.32
C HIS A 166 -12.87 -1.54 2.77
N LYS A 167 -13.71 -0.50 2.91
CA LYS A 167 -14.18 0.05 4.19
C LYS A 167 -15.60 -0.46 4.45
N PRO A 168 -15.83 -1.41 5.38
CA PRO A 168 -17.19 -1.90 5.65
C PRO A 168 -18.06 -0.85 6.34
N ASN A 169 -17.44 0.21 6.89
CA ASN A 169 -18.10 1.35 7.54
C ASN A 169 -17.72 2.67 6.87
N PRO A 170 -18.01 2.88 5.56
CA PRO A 170 -17.70 4.12 4.88
C PRO A 170 -18.50 5.29 5.47
N MET A 171 -18.00 6.52 5.25
CA MET A 171 -18.81 7.70 5.58
C MET A 171 -20.09 7.69 4.76
N PRO A 172 -21.26 7.92 5.36
CA PRO A 172 -22.50 8.05 4.63
C PRO A 172 -22.45 9.19 3.63
N GLU A 173 -22.95 8.96 2.42
CA GLU A 173 -23.07 9.98 1.37
C GLU A 173 -24.54 10.19 1.02
N SER A 174 -24.95 11.45 0.91
CA SER A 174 -26.33 11.82 0.55
C SER A 174 -26.62 11.76 -0.96
N VAL A 175 -25.68 11.23 -1.73
CA VAL A 175 -25.81 11.13 -3.20
C VAL A 175 -26.80 10.04 -3.60
N LYS A 176 -27.56 10.32 -4.68
CA LYS A 176 -28.61 9.41 -5.19
C LYS A 176 -28.36 8.91 -6.60
N ASP A 177 -27.35 9.44 -7.27
CA ASP A 177 -27.01 9.18 -8.67
C ASP A 177 -25.76 8.31 -8.87
N ARG A 178 -25.20 7.81 -7.78
CA ARG A 178 -24.09 6.84 -7.76
C ARG A 178 -24.05 6.06 -6.44
N CYS A 179 -23.28 4.99 -6.44
CA CYS A 179 -23.05 4.23 -5.21
C CYS A 179 -22.19 5.04 -4.21
N THR A 180 -22.41 4.79 -2.91
CA THR A 180 -21.53 5.27 -1.85
C THR A 180 -20.13 4.71 -2.03
N LYS A 181 -19.11 5.57 -1.99
CA LYS A 181 -17.72 5.14 -2.13
C LYS A 181 -17.25 4.43 -0.87
N ALA A 182 -17.01 3.13 -0.97
CA ALA A 182 -16.64 2.28 0.15
C ALA A 182 -15.20 1.75 0.05
N HIS A 183 -14.34 2.37 -0.77
CA HIS A 183 -12.96 1.94 -0.91
C HIS A 183 -12.00 3.08 -1.23
N GLU A 184 -10.74 2.83 -0.96
CA GLU A 184 -9.58 3.59 -1.44
C GLU A 184 -8.58 2.66 -2.10
N TYR A 185 -7.59 3.24 -2.78
CA TYR A 185 -6.52 2.50 -3.45
C TYR A 185 -5.24 2.53 -2.61
N ILE A 186 -4.54 1.41 -2.57
CA ILE A 186 -3.15 1.34 -2.13
C ILE A 186 -2.35 0.81 -3.32
N PHE A 187 -1.41 1.61 -3.82
CA PHE A 187 -0.52 1.19 -4.89
C PHE A 187 0.78 0.65 -4.31
N LEU A 188 1.15 -0.55 -4.72
CA LEU A 188 2.47 -1.10 -4.50
C LEU A 188 3.36 -0.69 -5.67
N LEU A 189 4.38 0.11 -5.37
CA LEU A 189 5.42 0.46 -6.32
C LEU A 189 6.78 -0.04 -5.82
N SER A 190 7.69 -0.31 -6.75
CA SER A 190 9.06 -0.69 -6.42
C SER A 190 10.07 0.13 -7.22
N LYS A 191 11.28 0.29 -6.65
CA LYS A 191 12.36 1.03 -7.30
C LYS A 191 12.97 0.24 -8.47
N SER A 192 12.93 -1.09 -8.38
CA SER A 192 13.50 -2.00 -9.39
C SER A 192 12.60 -3.21 -9.65
N PRO A 193 12.83 -3.99 -10.74
CA PRO A 193 12.01 -5.16 -11.03
C PRO A 193 12.18 -6.30 -10.01
N LYS A 194 13.33 -6.32 -9.31
CA LYS A 194 13.59 -7.21 -8.18
C LYS A 194 13.60 -6.40 -6.90
N TYR A 195 12.70 -6.71 -6.00
CA TYR A 195 12.51 -6.00 -4.75
C TYR A 195 12.22 -6.97 -3.61
N TYR A 196 12.43 -6.50 -2.38
CA TYR A 196 12.11 -7.29 -1.21
C TYR A 196 10.59 -7.39 -1.03
N PHE A 197 10.11 -8.62 -0.85
CA PHE A 197 8.70 -8.88 -0.56
C PHE A 197 8.55 -10.21 0.19
N ASP A 198 8.26 -10.16 1.50
CA ASP A 198 8.01 -11.36 2.31
C ASP A 198 6.55 -11.81 2.17
N ASN A 199 6.29 -12.59 1.14
CA ASN A 199 4.97 -13.16 0.90
C ASN A 199 4.51 -14.12 2.01
N GLU A 200 5.42 -14.80 2.69
CA GLU A 200 5.07 -15.76 3.75
C GLU A 200 4.53 -15.06 4.99
N ALA A 201 5.07 -13.87 5.31
CA ALA A 201 4.67 -13.09 6.49
C ALA A 201 3.22 -12.60 6.41
N ILE A 202 2.69 -12.40 5.21
CA ILE A 202 1.35 -11.84 4.99
C ILE A 202 0.32 -12.85 4.47
N LYS A 203 0.65 -14.14 4.44
CA LYS A 203 -0.31 -15.18 4.02
C LYS A 203 -1.56 -15.18 4.90
N GLU A 204 -2.69 -15.28 4.27
CA GLU A 204 -4.00 -15.43 4.94
C GLU A 204 -4.44 -16.90 5.00
N ASP A 205 -5.33 -17.21 5.95
CA ASP A 205 -5.87 -18.57 6.07
C ASP A 205 -6.73 -18.92 4.85
N ALA A 206 -6.58 -20.14 4.36
CA ALA A 206 -7.43 -20.65 3.31
C ALA A 206 -8.83 -20.92 3.87
N LYS A 207 -9.88 -20.46 3.17
CA LYS A 207 -11.26 -20.69 3.59
C LYS A 207 -11.69 -22.16 3.49
N THR A 208 -10.99 -22.94 2.69
CA THR A 208 -11.21 -24.37 2.50
C THR A 208 -10.09 -25.16 3.14
N GLU A 209 -10.44 -26.08 4.02
CA GLU A 209 -9.49 -27.06 4.53
C GLU A 209 -8.88 -27.85 3.37
N PRO A 210 -7.59 -28.24 3.48
CA PRO A 210 -6.98 -29.13 2.52
C PRO A 210 -7.81 -30.44 2.45
N ALA A 211 -8.37 -30.70 1.29
CA ALA A 211 -9.20 -31.89 1.11
C ALA A 211 -8.36 -33.06 0.58
N LEU A 212 -8.53 -34.24 1.19
CA LEU A 212 -8.12 -35.49 0.58
C LEU A 212 -9.10 -35.79 -0.55
N ARG A 213 -8.64 -35.77 -1.78
CA ARG A 213 -9.46 -36.10 -2.94
C ARG A 213 -9.16 -37.53 -3.38
N ASN A 214 -10.03 -38.45 -2.98
CA ASN A 214 -10.06 -39.79 -3.58
C ASN A 214 -10.37 -39.67 -5.06
N LYS A 215 -9.72 -40.50 -5.87
CA LYS A 215 -9.74 -40.56 -7.34
C LYS A 215 -10.94 -39.83 -7.99
N MET A 216 -10.68 -38.82 -8.77
CA MET A 216 -11.68 -38.32 -9.71
C MET A 216 -12.07 -39.43 -10.67
N GLY A 217 -13.36 -39.68 -10.79
CA GLY A 217 -13.91 -40.45 -11.89
C GLY A 217 -13.40 -39.92 -13.23
N GLU A 218 -13.12 -40.83 -14.11
CA GLU A 218 -12.67 -40.58 -15.47
C GLU A 218 -13.57 -39.53 -16.14
N GLY A 219 -13.03 -38.39 -16.54
CA GLY A 219 -13.74 -37.48 -17.40
C GLY A 219 -13.45 -35.98 -17.35
N TYR A 220 -12.60 -35.47 -16.49
CA TYR A 220 -12.25 -34.05 -16.53
C TYR A 220 -10.74 -33.82 -16.51
N GLN A 221 -10.17 -33.58 -17.68
CA GLN A 221 -8.82 -33.07 -17.84
C GLN A 221 -8.80 -31.58 -17.50
N ALA A 222 -8.63 -31.23 -16.24
CA ALA A 222 -8.21 -29.89 -15.86
C ALA A 222 -6.80 -30.00 -15.27
N ASP A 223 -5.82 -29.69 -16.08
CA ASP A 223 -4.38 -29.78 -15.77
C ASP A 223 -3.89 -28.58 -14.94
N TYR A 224 -4.61 -28.21 -13.86
CA TYR A 224 -4.29 -26.97 -13.14
C TYR A 224 -3.72 -27.13 -11.74
N THR A 225 -3.40 -28.34 -11.28
CA THR A 225 -2.92 -28.42 -9.90
C THR A 225 -1.97 -29.59 -9.70
N LYS A 226 -0.69 -29.28 -9.59
CA LYS A 226 0.35 -30.20 -9.12
C LYS A 226 0.20 -30.45 -7.61
N GLY A 227 -0.77 -31.28 -7.21
CA GLY A 227 -0.91 -31.75 -5.84
C GLY A 227 0.29 -32.62 -5.40
N LYS A 228 0.68 -32.54 -4.13
CA LYS A 228 1.67 -33.45 -3.53
C LYS A 228 1.06 -34.85 -3.42
N ARG A 229 1.79 -35.90 -3.83
CA ARG A 229 1.43 -37.28 -3.53
C ARG A 229 2.07 -37.70 -2.21
N PHE A 230 1.30 -38.32 -1.37
CA PHE A 230 1.81 -39.06 -0.22
C PHE A 230 2.10 -40.50 -0.61
N SER A 231 2.87 -41.19 0.22
CA SER A 231 3.35 -42.57 -0.02
C SER A 231 2.24 -43.62 -0.24
N ASP A 232 1.01 -43.30 0.19
CA ASP A 232 -0.19 -44.14 0.06
C ASP A 232 -1.02 -43.85 -1.21
N GLY A 233 -0.56 -42.94 -2.08
CA GLY A 233 -1.28 -42.57 -3.30
C GLY A 233 -2.36 -41.51 -3.13
N GLU A 234 -2.56 -41.02 -1.92
CA GLU A 234 -3.48 -39.93 -1.66
C GLU A 234 -2.89 -38.58 -2.08
N ARG A 235 -3.69 -37.70 -2.65
CA ARG A 235 -3.32 -36.35 -2.98
C ARG A 235 -4.02 -35.38 -2.03
N VAL A 236 -3.24 -34.61 -1.27
CA VAL A 236 -3.78 -33.48 -0.52
C VAL A 236 -3.82 -32.27 -1.44
N TRP A 237 -4.99 -31.73 -1.62
CA TRP A 237 -5.26 -30.52 -2.38
C TRP A 237 -5.46 -29.34 -1.44
N GLY A 238 -4.81 -28.23 -1.77
CA GLY A 238 -4.91 -27.01 -1.00
C GLY A 238 -3.80 -26.85 0.03
N SER A 239 -3.77 -25.70 0.63
CA SER A 239 -2.87 -25.31 1.71
C SER A 239 -3.73 -24.65 2.79
N LYS A 240 -3.34 -24.82 4.06
CA LYS A 240 -3.97 -24.08 5.16
C LYS A 240 -3.80 -22.57 5.03
N LYS A 241 -2.77 -22.15 4.29
CA LYS A 241 -2.49 -20.73 4.01
C LYS A 241 -2.43 -20.49 2.50
N ARG A 242 -2.88 -19.31 2.09
CA ARG A 242 -2.83 -18.81 0.71
C ARG A 242 -2.22 -17.42 0.65
N ASN A 243 -1.76 -17.01 -0.52
CA ASN A 243 -1.27 -15.65 -0.72
C ASN A 243 -2.38 -14.63 -0.40
N LYS A 244 -1.98 -13.54 0.24
CA LYS A 244 -2.91 -12.43 0.52
C LYS A 244 -3.49 -11.89 -0.78
N ARG A 245 -4.79 -11.67 -0.80
CA ARG A 245 -5.51 -11.12 -1.96
C ARG A 245 -5.43 -9.61 -1.97
N SER A 246 -5.70 -9.00 -3.13
CA SER A 246 -5.61 -7.54 -3.35
C SER A 246 -6.83 -6.74 -2.84
N VAL A 247 -7.84 -7.38 -2.26
CA VAL A 247 -8.96 -6.68 -1.61
C VAL A 247 -8.86 -6.89 -0.11
N TRP A 248 -8.57 -5.81 0.62
CA TRP A 248 -8.39 -5.81 2.07
C TRP A 248 -9.58 -5.15 2.74
N THR A 249 -10.30 -5.91 3.54
CA THR A 249 -11.43 -5.39 4.31
C THR A 249 -10.93 -4.95 5.68
N VAL A 250 -10.81 -3.64 5.88
CA VAL A 250 -10.31 -3.04 7.13
C VAL A 250 -11.24 -1.91 7.54
N THR A 251 -11.76 -2.01 8.75
CA THR A 251 -12.65 -1.00 9.35
C THR A 251 -11.86 0.27 9.69
N THR A 252 -12.41 1.42 9.37
CA THR A 252 -11.86 2.70 9.85
C THR A 252 -12.01 2.78 11.36
N LYS A 253 -10.94 3.18 12.06
CA LYS A 253 -10.92 3.33 13.50
C LYS A 253 -10.71 4.80 13.87
N PRO A 254 -11.46 5.35 14.85
CA PRO A 254 -11.20 6.72 15.32
C PRO A 254 -9.84 6.80 15.99
N PHE A 255 -9.15 7.91 15.78
CA PHE A 255 -7.89 8.23 16.45
C PHE A 255 -8.12 9.37 17.44
N LYS A 256 -7.64 9.20 18.69
CA LYS A 256 -7.86 10.17 19.79
C LYS A 256 -6.89 11.36 19.76
N GLY A 257 -5.89 11.35 18.89
CA GLY A 257 -4.91 12.43 18.77
C GLY A 257 -5.38 13.58 17.90
N ALA A 258 -4.52 14.58 17.72
CA ALA A 258 -4.81 15.80 16.94
C ALA A 258 -4.91 15.61 15.42
N HIS A 259 -4.73 14.38 14.90
CA HIS A 259 -4.77 14.10 13.46
C HIS A 259 -6.07 13.37 13.05
N PHE A 260 -6.78 13.92 12.07
CA PHE A 260 -8.14 13.50 11.70
C PHE A 260 -8.20 12.38 10.64
N ALA A 261 -7.08 12.07 10.00
CA ALA A 261 -7.03 11.20 8.83
C ALA A 261 -5.92 10.16 8.94
N THR A 262 -5.85 9.48 10.07
CA THR A 262 -4.93 8.36 10.23
C THR A 262 -5.53 7.10 9.63
N PHE A 263 -4.72 6.32 8.95
CA PHE A 263 -5.15 4.99 8.55
C PHE A 263 -5.02 3.99 9.73
N PRO A 264 -5.89 2.96 9.77
CA PRO A 264 -5.83 1.97 10.84
C PRO A 264 -4.54 1.17 10.78
N MET A 265 -4.02 0.76 11.94
CA MET A 265 -2.81 -0.08 12.03
C MET A 265 -2.96 -1.38 11.24
N ASP A 266 -4.13 -2.01 11.31
CA ASP A 266 -4.44 -3.26 10.59
C ASP A 266 -4.31 -3.13 9.07
N LEU A 267 -4.35 -1.89 8.54
CA LEU A 267 -4.15 -1.63 7.12
C LEU A 267 -2.67 -1.60 6.74
N ILE A 268 -1.83 -1.02 7.61
CA ILE A 268 -0.40 -0.86 7.32
C ILE A 268 0.45 -2.05 7.75
N GLU A 269 -0.03 -2.84 8.69
CA GLU A 269 0.68 -4.03 9.18
C GLU A 269 1.12 -4.98 8.05
N PRO A 270 0.25 -5.37 7.09
CA PRO A 270 0.69 -6.19 5.95
C PRO A 270 1.75 -5.50 5.08
N CYS A 271 1.69 -4.16 4.95
CA CYS A 271 2.67 -3.41 4.17
C CYS A 271 4.06 -3.45 4.84
N VAL A 272 4.09 -3.29 6.17
CA VAL A 272 5.32 -3.40 6.96
C VAL A 272 5.88 -4.81 6.88
N LEU A 273 5.06 -5.83 7.17
CA LEU A 273 5.49 -7.22 7.18
C LEU A 273 6.01 -7.70 5.81
N ALA A 274 5.40 -7.23 4.72
CA ALA A 274 5.83 -7.61 3.38
C ALA A 274 7.03 -6.79 2.87
N GLY A 275 7.07 -5.48 3.17
CA GLY A 275 8.04 -4.56 2.58
C GLY A 275 9.28 -4.30 3.44
N CYS A 276 9.23 -4.64 4.75
CA CYS A 276 10.32 -4.35 5.68
C CYS A 276 11.01 -5.66 6.11
N PRO A 277 12.28 -5.88 5.77
CA PRO A 277 12.99 -7.09 6.20
C PRO A 277 13.22 -7.07 7.71
N GLU A 278 13.05 -8.22 8.36
CA GLU A 278 13.36 -8.36 9.79
C GLU A 278 14.85 -8.11 10.11
N LYS A 279 15.73 -8.41 9.15
CA LYS A 279 17.18 -8.29 9.28
C LYS A 279 17.80 -7.82 7.97
N VAL A 280 18.83 -7.01 8.09
CA VAL A 280 19.68 -6.58 6.98
C VAL A 280 21.14 -6.91 7.30
N CYS A 281 21.94 -7.16 6.27
CA CYS A 281 23.36 -7.37 6.45
C CYS A 281 24.04 -6.08 6.90
N VAL A 282 24.75 -6.11 8.01
CA VAL A 282 25.43 -4.94 8.58
C VAL A 282 26.55 -4.41 7.68
N ALA A 283 27.15 -5.25 6.83
CA ALA A 283 28.24 -4.86 5.96
C ALA A 283 27.76 -4.22 4.64
N CYS A 284 26.67 -4.73 4.03
CA CYS A 284 26.21 -4.26 2.71
C CYS A 284 24.73 -3.81 2.72
N GLY A 285 24.06 -3.87 3.87
CA GLY A 285 22.66 -3.50 4.04
C GLY A 285 21.65 -4.36 3.28
N LYS A 286 22.06 -5.45 2.62
CA LYS A 286 21.17 -6.32 1.86
C LYS A 286 20.18 -7.03 2.78
N SER A 287 18.93 -7.06 2.34
CA SER A 287 17.85 -7.74 3.05
C SER A 287 18.08 -9.25 3.15
N TYR A 288 17.79 -9.85 4.32
CA TYR A 288 17.75 -11.30 4.45
C TYR A 288 16.42 -11.80 3.91
N GLU A 289 16.47 -12.80 3.04
CA GLU A 289 15.30 -13.45 2.47
C GLU A 289 14.98 -14.72 3.24
N ARG A 290 13.70 -15.01 3.42
CA ARG A 290 13.23 -16.25 4.03
C ARG A 290 13.43 -17.43 3.07
N VAL A 291 14.35 -18.33 3.39
CA VAL A 291 14.60 -19.51 2.58
C VAL A 291 13.65 -20.63 2.99
N MET A 292 12.72 -20.96 2.09
CA MET A 292 11.82 -22.11 2.25
C MET A 292 12.52 -23.37 1.77
N GLN A 293 12.92 -24.26 2.69
CA GLN A 293 13.47 -25.56 2.34
C GLN A 293 12.37 -26.44 1.71
N ARG A 294 12.54 -26.79 0.45
CA ARG A 294 11.71 -27.84 -0.17
C ARG A 294 12.23 -29.21 0.32
N PRO A 295 11.33 -30.12 0.75
CA PRO A 295 11.76 -31.48 1.08
C PRO A 295 12.48 -32.11 -0.14
N LYS A 296 13.70 -32.58 0.05
CA LYS A 296 14.54 -33.18 -1.00
C LYS A 296 13.92 -34.41 -1.70
N GLN A 297 12.93 -35.03 -1.08
CA GLN A 297 12.29 -36.27 -1.53
C GLN A 297 11.47 -36.15 -2.83
N LEU A 298 11.11 -34.94 -3.27
CA LEU A 298 10.28 -34.75 -4.45
C LEU A 298 11.04 -34.77 -5.78
N ASP A 299 12.34 -34.54 -5.76
CA ASP A 299 13.13 -34.50 -7.01
C ASP A 299 13.54 -35.86 -7.52
N VAL A 300 13.74 -36.85 -6.63
CA VAL A 300 14.16 -38.22 -7.01
C VAL A 300 13.04 -38.98 -7.73
N GLU A 301 11.79 -38.81 -7.34
CA GLU A 301 10.66 -39.47 -8.00
C GLU A 301 10.25 -38.82 -9.33
N ARG A 302 10.52 -37.54 -9.52
CA ARG A 302 10.20 -36.81 -10.75
C ARG A 302 11.08 -37.27 -11.90
N ASN A 303 12.37 -37.51 -11.65
CA ASN A 303 13.31 -38.01 -12.64
C ASN A 303 13.05 -39.46 -13.04
N LYS A 304 12.56 -40.31 -12.11
CA LYS A 304 12.17 -41.71 -12.43
C LYS A 304 10.90 -41.82 -13.28
N ARG A 305 10.04 -40.78 -13.32
CA ARG A 305 8.80 -40.81 -14.10
C ARG A 305 8.87 -40.11 -15.44
N SER A 306 9.89 -39.31 -15.70
CA SER A 306 10.05 -38.64 -17.00
C SER A 306 10.46 -39.61 -18.11
N GLY A 307 10.77 -40.89 -17.81
CA GLY A 307 11.06 -41.91 -18.80
C GLY A 307 12.23 -41.56 -19.73
N LEU A 308 13.00 -40.56 -19.38
CA LEU A 308 14.26 -40.25 -20.07
C LEU A 308 15.28 -41.28 -19.64
N ASP A 309 15.21 -42.43 -20.30
CA ASP A 309 16.21 -43.46 -20.26
C ASP A 309 17.47 -42.91 -20.97
N ASP A 310 18.56 -42.77 -20.22
CA ASP A 310 19.86 -42.27 -20.70
C ASP A 310 20.53 -43.16 -21.78
N ARG A 311 19.75 -44.00 -22.45
CA ARG A 311 20.23 -44.98 -23.40
C ARG A 311 20.06 -44.63 -24.86
N LYS A 312 19.96 -43.34 -25.23
CA LYS A 312 20.06 -42.94 -26.64
C LYS A 312 20.81 -41.64 -26.81
N ILE A 313 22.09 -41.59 -26.54
CA ILE A 313 23.07 -40.76 -27.22
C ILE A 313 24.24 -41.66 -27.51
N GLY A 314 24.20 -42.28 -28.68
CA GLY A 314 25.32 -42.88 -29.37
C GLY A 314 25.48 -42.18 -30.70
#